data_5702ea9a921dc5af4d84002fe258584c
#
_entry.id   5702ea9a921dc5af4d84002fe258584c
#
_cell.length_a   1.000
_cell.length_b   1.000
_cell.length_c   1.000
_cell.angle_alpha   90.00
_cell.angle_beta   90.00
_cell.angle_gamma   90.00
#
_symmetry.space_group_name_H-M   'P 1'
#
loop_
_entity.id
_entity.type
_entity.pdbx_description
1 polymer ?
#
loop_
_entity_poly.entity_id
_entity_poly.type
_entity_poly.pdbx_seq_one_letter_code
_entity_poly.pdbx_strand_id
1 'polypeptide(L)'
;MSHPLPPTPVLLVLAGPAGSGKTTLCERLVAEAPSFTRVVTSTTRDPRPGEVNGVHYHFFTPAEFDTRIAAGAFLEWAWVHQKNRYGTLASSVRDPLAAGRSLVINVDVQGVENFRRAASSDAVLARHLATVFIDVPIPELRIRLGGRGESEAEIAHRMATAELELRERGKFDHVITSRDRETDFAALLAIWREVDTRAAASPAG
;
A
#
# COMPACT_ATOMS: atom_id res chain seq x y z
N MET A 1 21.27 -13.83 -28.94
CA MET A 1 20.60 -14.24 -27.67
C MET A 1 19.91 -13.00 -27.14
N SER A 2 18.59 -12.95 -27.25
CA SER A 2 17.81 -11.80 -26.73
C SER A 2 17.86 -11.87 -25.21
N HIS A 3 18.53 -10.91 -24.57
CA HIS A 3 18.34 -10.73 -23.14
C HIS A 3 16.85 -10.46 -22.88
N PRO A 4 16.21 -11.14 -21.93
CA PRO A 4 14.85 -10.78 -21.53
C PRO A 4 14.87 -9.32 -21.11
N LEU A 5 13.90 -8.54 -21.58
CA LEU A 5 13.71 -7.17 -21.14
C LEU A 5 13.57 -7.18 -19.59
N PRO A 6 14.14 -6.19 -18.92
CA PRO A 6 13.95 -6.10 -17.47
C PRO A 6 12.44 -6.05 -17.18
N PRO A 7 11.98 -6.68 -16.08
CA PRO A 7 10.58 -6.67 -15.72
C PRO A 7 10.08 -5.22 -15.62
N THR A 8 8.88 -4.96 -16.12
CA THR A 8 8.27 -3.63 -16.02
C THR A 8 8.01 -3.32 -14.53
N PRO A 9 8.46 -2.17 -14.01
CA PRO A 9 8.23 -1.85 -12.62
C PRO A 9 6.73 -1.79 -12.29
N VAL A 10 6.34 -2.20 -11.09
CA VAL A 10 4.95 -2.26 -10.62
C VAL A 10 4.84 -1.51 -9.30
N LEU A 11 3.74 -0.79 -9.09
CA LEU A 11 3.34 -0.26 -7.80
C LEU A 11 2.19 -1.11 -7.25
N LEU A 12 2.48 -1.99 -6.30
CA LEU A 12 1.48 -2.78 -5.59
C LEU A 12 0.93 -1.99 -4.40
N VAL A 13 -0.35 -1.62 -4.44
CA VAL A 13 -1.04 -0.95 -3.34
C VAL A 13 -1.92 -1.95 -2.62
N LEU A 14 -1.51 -2.37 -1.43
CA LEU A 14 -2.20 -3.35 -0.61
C LEU A 14 -3.17 -2.68 0.36
N ALA A 15 -4.42 -3.13 0.37
CA ALA A 15 -5.41 -2.72 1.36
C ALA A 15 -6.16 -3.92 1.95
N GLY A 16 -6.97 -3.65 2.94
CA GLY A 16 -7.76 -4.63 3.68
C GLY A 16 -7.82 -4.29 5.16
N PRO A 17 -8.64 -4.97 5.96
CA PRO A 17 -8.89 -4.62 7.34
C PRO A 17 -7.66 -4.70 8.25
N ALA A 18 -7.75 -4.03 9.40
CA ALA A 18 -6.74 -4.17 10.45
C ALA A 18 -6.60 -5.66 10.82
N GLY A 19 -5.36 -6.15 10.95
CA GLY A 19 -5.12 -7.58 11.21
C GLY A 19 -5.09 -8.49 9.97
N SER A 20 -5.31 -7.96 8.76
CA SER A 20 -5.29 -8.78 7.53
C SER A 20 -3.89 -9.21 7.06
N GLY A 21 -2.81 -8.71 7.67
CA GLY A 21 -1.45 -9.15 7.33
C GLY A 21 -0.72 -8.30 6.28
N LYS A 22 -1.28 -7.18 5.83
CA LYS A 22 -0.68 -6.28 4.82
C LYS A 22 0.79 -5.93 5.08
N THR A 23 1.09 -5.50 6.30
CA THR A 23 2.46 -5.10 6.69
C THR A 23 3.42 -6.26 6.54
N THR A 24 3.05 -7.44 7.02
CA THR A 24 3.85 -8.66 6.91
C THR A 24 4.10 -9.05 5.45
N LEU A 25 3.08 -8.95 4.59
CA LEU A 25 3.21 -9.22 3.15
C LEU A 25 4.15 -8.22 2.47
N CYS A 26 4.03 -6.92 2.78
CA CYS A 26 4.93 -5.89 2.25
C CYS A 26 6.38 -6.13 2.68
N GLU A 27 6.62 -6.40 3.97
CA GLU A 27 7.95 -6.64 4.52
C GLU A 27 8.60 -7.88 3.89
N ARG A 28 7.83 -8.97 3.77
CA ARG A 28 8.29 -10.20 3.15
C ARG A 28 8.59 -10.01 1.66
N LEU A 29 7.75 -9.28 0.94
CA LEU A 29 7.98 -9.01 -0.48
C LEU A 29 9.28 -8.23 -0.71
N VAL A 30 9.56 -7.23 0.11
CA VAL A 30 10.81 -6.47 0.03
C VAL A 30 12.03 -7.31 0.41
N ALA A 31 11.88 -8.24 1.37
CA ALA A 31 12.97 -9.12 1.80
C ALA A 31 13.30 -10.20 0.76
N GLU A 32 12.29 -10.78 0.10
CA GLU A 32 12.47 -11.93 -0.80
C GLU A 32 12.53 -11.55 -2.29
N ALA A 33 12.08 -10.35 -2.67
CA ALA A 33 12.10 -9.84 -4.05
C ALA A 33 12.94 -8.55 -4.14
N PRO A 34 14.24 -8.62 -4.49
CA PRO A 34 15.16 -7.47 -4.48
C PRO A 34 14.78 -6.32 -5.43
N SER A 35 13.88 -6.57 -6.41
CA SER A 35 13.32 -5.55 -7.30
C SER A 35 12.33 -4.62 -6.59
N PHE A 36 11.79 -5.04 -5.44
CA PHE A 36 10.84 -4.25 -4.67
C PHE A 36 11.49 -3.34 -3.64
N THR A 37 10.90 -2.16 -3.48
CA THR A 37 11.17 -1.22 -2.39
C THR A 37 9.86 -0.82 -1.74
N ARG A 38 9.84 -0.68 -0.42
CA ARG A 38 8.67 -0.14 0.28
C ARG A 38 8.60 1.36 0.06
N VAL A 39 7.41 1.88 -0.26
CA VAL A 39 7.18 3.32 -0.29
C VAL A 39 7.18 3.87 1.13
N VAL A 40 8.04 4.85 1.39
CA VAL A 40 8.06 5.59 2.66
C VAL A 40 7.05 6.72 2.57
N THR A 41 5.97 6.63 3.35
CA THR A 41 4.93 7.67 3.43
C THR A 41 5.32 8.79 4.39
N SER A 42 4.57 9.87 4.39
CA SER A 42 4.80 11.06 5.23
C SER A 42 3.73 11.21 6.29
N THR A 43 4.06 11.79 7.43
CA THR A 43 3.09 12.09 8.47
C THR A 43 3.49 13.33 9.27
N THR A 44 2.48 14.00 9.88
CA THR A 44 2.69 15.08 10.85
C THR A 44 2.67 14.57 12.30
N ARG A 45 2.53 13.26 12.50
CA ARG A 45 2.65 12.63 13.81
C ARG A 45 4.10 12.58 14.26
N ASP A 46 4.36 12.83 15.53
CA ASP A 46 5.68 12.60 16.09
C ASP A 46 6.14 11.15 15.95
N PRO A 47 7.44 10.91 15.77
CA PRO A 47 8.02 9.57 15.77
C PRO A 47 7.74 8.83 17.08
N ARG A 48 7.40 7.56 17.00
CA ARG A 48 7.35 6.67 18.18
C ARG A 48 8.76 6.17 18.51
N PRO A 49 8.99 5.67 19.73
CA PRO A 49 10.26 5.02 20.08
C PRO A 49 10.64 3.95 19.04
N GLY A 50 11.86 4.05 18.51
CA GLY A 50 12.37 3.14 17.48
C GLY A 50 12.00 3.50 16.03
N GLU A 51 11.14 4.47 15.77
CA GLU A 51 10.89 4.95 14.41
C GLU A 51 12.00 5.91 13.93
N VAL A 52 12.42 5.74 12.69
CA VAL A 52 13.50 6.52 12.06
C VAL A 52 12.94 7.27 10.86
N ASN A 53 13.25 8.59 10.80
CA ASN A 53 12.85 9.44 9.69
C ASN A 53 13.48 8.96 8.36
N GLY A 54 12.67 8.92 7.30
CA GLY A 54 13.09 8.43 5.99
C GLY A 54 13.14 6.90 5.86
N VAL A 55 12.87 6.15 6.94
CA VAL A 55 12.80 4.69 6.94
C VAL A 55 11.37 4.22 7.20
N HIS A 56 10.78 4.66 8.31
CA HIS A 56 9.41 4.27 8.69
C HIS A 56 8.40 5.26 8.09
N TYR A 57 8.69 6.55 8.23
CA TYR A 57 7.94 7.67 7.66
C TYR A 57 8.90 8.83 7.36
N HIS A 58 8.49 9.75 6.49
CA HIS A 58 8.98 11.10 6.48
C HIS A 58 8.17 11.89 7.52
N PHE A 59 8.78 12.19 8.67
CA PHE A 59 8.14 12.96 9.73
C PHE A 59 8.30 14.45 9.45
N PHE A 60 7.20 15.14 9.18
CA PHE A 60 7.16 16.57 8.91
C PHE A 60 6.41 17.30 10.00
N THR A 61 6.84 18.50 10.32
CA THR A 61 6.03 19.44 11.08
C THR A 61 4.76 19.81 10.28
N PRO A 62 3.68 20.28 10.93
CA PRO A 62 2.50 20.78 10.22
C PRO A 62 2.83 21.81 9.14
N ALA A 63 3.74 22.77 9.44
CA ALA A 63 4.15 23.83 8.51
C ALA A 63 4.91 23.29 7.29
N GLU A 64 5.81 22.33 7.49
CA GLU A 64 6.51 21.65 6.39
C GLU A 64 5.57 20.85 5.52
N PHE A 65 4.57 20.23 6.10
CA PHE A 65 3.55 19.47 5.37
C PHE A 65 2.68 20.41 4.52
N ASP A 66 2.25 21.57 5.09
CA ASP A 66 1.51 22.61 4.36
C ASP A 66 2.28 23.17 3.18
N THR A 67 3.57 23.45 3.38
CA THR A 67 4.47 23.91 2.30
C THR A 67 4.50 22.90 1.14
N ARG A 68 4.55 21.60 1.45
CA ARG A 68 4.56 20.54 0.43
C ARG A 68 3.21 20.36 -0.25
N ILE A 69 2.09 20.56 0.47
CA ILE A 69 0.75 20.60 -0.14
C ILE A 69 0.69 21.75 -1.16
N ALA A 70 1.09 22.95 -0.74
CA ALA A 70 1.08 24.13 -1.61
C ALA A 70 1.96 23.97 -2.86
N ALA A 71 3.07 23.23 -2.73
CA ALA A 71 3.97 22.89 -3.84
C ALA A 71 3.46 21.72 -4.72
N GLY A 72 2.31 21.10 -4.42
CA GLY A 72 1.80 19.93 -5.15
C GLY A 72 2.72 18.70 -5.05
N ALA A 73 3.48 18.57 -3.96
CA ALA A 73 4.50 17.53 -3.82
C ALA A 73 3.92 16.15 -3.47
N PHE A 74 2.65 16.08 -3.06
CA PHE A 74 2.00 14.82 -2.72
C PHE A 74 1.22 14.23 -3.89
N LEU A 75 1.28 12.92 -4.08
CA LEU A 75 0.32 12.17 -4.91
C LEU A 75 -1.04 12.17 -4.26
N GLU A 76 -1.07 11.95 -2.96
CA GLU A 76 -2.26 11.95 -2.13
C GLU A 76 -1.89 12.35 -0.70
N TRP A 77 -2.84 12.91 0.01
CA TRP A 77 -2.76 13.12 1.45
C TRP A 77 -4.16 13.19 2.06
N ALA A 78 -4.26 12.88 3.36
CA ALA A 78 -5.50 12.92 4.10
C ALA A 78 -5.27 13.22 5.59
N TRP A 79 -6.31 13.70 6.25
CA TRP A 79 -6.41 13.74 7.70
C TRP A 79 -6.81 12.36 8.22
N VAL A 80 -6.07 11.85 9.19
CA VAL A 80 -6.40 10.62 9.90
C VAL A 80 -6.84 10.96 11.31
N HIS A 81 -8.06 10.54 11.66
CA HIS A 81 -8.71 10.84 12.95
C HIS A 81 -8.74 12.34 13.28
N GLN A 82 -8.76 13.23 12.29
CA GLN A 82 -8.73 14.70 12.47
C GLN A 82 -7.56 15.21 13.31
N LYS A 83 -6.52 14.39 13.51
CA LYS A 83 -5.39 14.69 14.39
C LYS A 83 -4.08 14.88 13.64
N ASN A 84 -3.76 13.95 12.75
CA ASN A 84 -2.52 13.96 12.00
C ASN A 84 -2.79 13.81 10.51
N ARG A 85 -1.91 14.37 9.70
CA ARG A 85 -1.93 14.17 8.25
C ARG A 85 -0.99 13.04 7.88
N TYR A 86 -1.41 12.30 6.86
CA TYR A 86 -0.59 11.29 6.20
C TYR A 86 -0.64 11.56 4.71
N GLY A 87 0.41 11.22 3.99
CA GLY A 87 0.45 11.39 2.54
C GLY A 87 1.65 10.70 1.91
N THR A 88 1.56 10.52 0.62
CA THR A 88 2.60 9.90 -0.20
C THR A 88 3.21 10.95 -1.12
N LEU A 89 4.50 11.24 -0.96
CA LEU A 89 5.19 12.14 -1.86
C LEU A 89 5.24 11.56 -3.28
N ALA A 90 5.02 12.41 -4.28
CA ALA A 90 5.09 12.02 -5.68
C ALA A 90 6.48 11.47 -6.05
N SER A 91 7.55 12.09 -5.55
CA SER A 91 8.93 11.63 -5.74
C SER A 91 9.20 10.25 -5.14
N SER A 92 8.59 9.92 -3.99
CA SER A 92 8.73 8.58 -3.36
C SER A 92 8.16 7.44 -4.21
N VAL A 93 7.37 7.75 -5.24
CA VAL A 93 6.79 6.78 -6.16
C VAL A 93 7.36 6.92 -7.57
N ARG A 94 7.35 8.13 -8.13
CA ARG A 94 7.76 8.35 -9.53
C ARG A 94 9.24 8.07 -9.76
N ASP A 95 10.12 8.53 -8.89
CA ASP A 95 11.57 8.39 -9.07
C ASP A 95 12.02 6.92 -9.05
N PRO A 96 11.59 6.07 -8.08
CA PRO A 96 11.92 4.66 -8.12
C PRO A 96 11.32 3.91 -9.32
N LEU A 97 10.06 4.21 -9.72
CA LEU A 97 9.46 3.61 -10.91
C LEU A 97 10.25 3.97 -12.17
N ALA A 98 10.65 5.24 -12.33
CA ALA A 98 11.48 5.68 -13.44
C ALA A 98 12.86 5.02 -13.45
N ALA A 99 13.38 4.67 -12.27
CA ALA A 99 14.62 3.89 -12.11
C ALA A 99 14.44 2.36 -12.30
N GLY A 100 13.26 1.91 -12.74
CA GLY A 100 12.97 0.49 -12.99
C GLY A 100 12.73 -0.34 -11.72
N ARG A 101 12.43 0.29 -10.58
CA ARG A 101 12.17 -0.40 -9.33
C ARG A 101 10.68 -0.56 -9.09
N SER A 102 10.29 -1.77 -8.74
CA SER A 102 8.93 -2.06 -8.27
C SER A 102 8.73 -1.57 -6.83
N LEU A 103 7.51 -1.18 -6.55
CA LEU A 103 7.14 -0.58 -5.27
C LEU A 103 5.99 -1.35 -4.61
N VAL A 104 6.01 -1.39 -3.29
CA VAL A 104 4.90 -1.88 -2.49
C VAL A 104 4.55 -0.87 -1.38
N ILE A 105 3.26 -0.68 -1.16
CA ILE A 105 2.73 0.17 -0.09
C ILE A 105 1.49 -0.49 0.49
N ASN A 106 1.28 -0.34 1.79
CA ASN A 106 0.01 -0.69 2.44
C ASN A 106 -0.69 0.57 2.93
N VAL A 107 -1.93 0.71 2.55
CA VAL A 107 -2.81 1.84 2.92
C VAL A 107 -4.20 1.30 3.33
N ASP A 108 -5.07 2.19 3.80
CA ASP A 108 -6.49 1.86 3.95
C ASP A 108 -7.22 1.98 2.59
N VAL A 109 -8.51 1.62 2.59
CA VAL A 109 -9.33 1.66 1.37
C VAL A 109 -9.43 3.08 0.79
N GLN A 110 -9.48 4.11 1.64
CA GLN A 110 -9.52 5.49 1.21
C GLN A 110 -8.19 5.91 0.53
N GLY A 111 -7.06 5.41 1.06
CA GLY A 111 -5.75 5.62 0.45
C GLY A 111 -5.66 5.03 -0.95
N VAL A 112 -6.24 3.83 -1.19
CA VAL A 112 -6.29 3.24 -2.53
C VAL A 112 -7.08 4.12 -3.50
N GLU A 113 -8.22 4.66 -3.07
CA GLU A 113 -9.02 5.56 -3.91
C GLU A 113 -8.25 6.85 -4.25
N ASN A 114 -7.45 7.36 -3.32
CA ASN A 114 -6.59 8.49 -3.57
C ASN A 114 -5.50 8.16 -4.61
N PHE A 115 -4.89 6.97 -4.56
CA PHE A 115 -3.96 6.49 -5.59
C PHE A 115 -4.63 6.37 -6.96
N ARG A 116 -5.84 5.83 -7.04
CA ARG A 116 -6.61 5.76 -8.29
C ARG A 116 -6.91 7.14 -8.86
N ARG A 117 -7.32 8.08 -8.01
CA ARG A 117 -7.55 9.47 -8.41
C ARG A 117 -6.28 10.12 -8.92
N ALA A 118 -5.15 9.91 -8.26
CA ALA A 118 -3.86 10.38 -8.75
C ALA A 118 -3.49 9.76 -10.10
N ALA A 119 -3.73 8.46 -10.28
CA ALA A 119 -3.47 7.73 -11.53
C ALA A 119 -4.35 8.22 -12.69
N SER A 120 -5.55 8.74 -12.44
CA SER A 120 -6.42 9.28 -13.51
C SER A 120 -5.83 10.49 -14.25
N SER A 121 -4.87 11.18 -13.64
CA SER A 121 -4.17 12.34 -14.20
C SER A 121 -2.66 12.13 -14.38
N ASP A 122 -2.16 10.92 -14.10
CA ASP A 122 -0.73 10.58 -14.18
C ASP A 122 -0.57 9.26 -14.95
N ALA A 123 -0.18 9.35 -16.21
CA ALA A 123 -0.02 8.20 -17.11
C ALA A 123 1.05 7.20 -16.61
N VAL A 124 2.10 7.67 -15.93
CA VAL A 124 3.14 6.80 -15.36
C VAL A 124 2.52 5.98 -14.23
N LEU A 125 1.81 6.66 -13.32
CA LEU A 125 1.15 5.98 -12.20
C LEU A 125 0.07 5.00 -12.71
N ALA A 126 -0.76 5.41 -13.67
CA ALA A 126 -1.80 4.57 -14.26
C ALA A 126 -1.24 3.26 -14.87
N ARG A 127 -0.07 3.36 -15.51
CA ARG A 127 0.58 2.21 -16.14
C ARG A 127 1.11 1.18 -15.15
N HIS A 128 1.56 1.63 -13.98
CA HIS A 128 2.28 0.80 -13.01
C HIS A 128 1.44 0.38 -11.80
N LEU A 129 0.27 1.01 -11.59
CA LEU A 129 -0.59 0.78 -10.43
C LEU A 129 -1.32 -0.55 -10.52
N ALA A 130 -1.23 -1.35 -9.47
CA ALA A 130 -2.09 -2.49 -9.24
C ALA A 130 -2.56 -2.52 -7.78
N THR A 131 -3.86 -2.65 -7.58
CA THR A 131 -4.48 -2.62 -6.25
C THR A 131 -4.83 -4.04 -5.81
N VAL A 132 -4.43 -4.40 -4.58
CA VAL A 132 -4.61 -5.74 -4.02
C VAL A 132 -5.36 -5.64 -2.69
N PHE A 133 -6.49 -6.29 -2.59
CA PHE A 133 -7.24 -6.39 -1.34
C PHE A 133 -6.94 -7.70 -0.63
N ILE A 134 -6.62 -7.64 0.67
CA ILE A 134 -6.43 -8.82 1.51
C ILE A 134 -7.76 -9.09 2.25
N ASP A 135 -8.50 -10.05 1.74
CA ASP A 135 -9.80 -10.47 2.25
C ASP A 135 -9.63 -11.55 3.31
N VAL A 136 -9.94 -11.22 4.56
CA VAL A 136 -9.87 -12.16 5.69
C VAL A 136 -11.28 -12.46 6.18
N PRO A 137 -11.64 -13.73 6.33
CA PRO A 137 -12.93 -14.10 6.90
C PRO A 137 -13.17 -13.46 8.27
N ILE A 138 -14.36 -12.93 8.50
CA ILE A 138 -14.72 -12.21 9.75
C ILE A 138 -14.35 -12.99 11.03
N PRO A 139 -14.62 -14.31 11.16
CA PRO A 139 -14.24 -15.06 12.35
C PRO A 139 -12.72 -15.06 12.59
N GLU A 140 -11.94 -15.23 11.54
CA GLU A 140 -10.48 -15.25 11.61
C GLU A 140 -9.93 -13.86 11.96
N LEU A 141 -10.51 -12.81 11.41
CA LEU A 141 -10.12 -11.43 11.70
C LEU A 141 -10.31 -11.09 13.18
N ARG A 142 -11.44 -11.54 13.78
CA ARG A 142 -11.70 -11.37 15.21
C ARG A 142 -10.65 -12.05 16.08
N ILE A 143 -10.25 -13.27 15.71
CA ILE A 143 -9.17 -14.00 16.40
C ILE A 143 -7.85 -13.22 16.33
N ARG A 144 -7.47 -12.75 15.14
CA ARG A 144 -6.22 -12.00 14.91
C ARG A 144 -6.17 -10.66 15.68
N LEU A 145 -7.30 -9.99 15.81
CA LEU A 145 -7.42 -8.75 16.59
C LEU A 145 -7.37 -9.01 18.10
N GLY A 146 -8.11 -10.03 18.59
CA GLY A 146 -8.11 -10.39 20.02
C GLY A 146 -6.75 -10.83 20.56
N GLY A 147 -5.89 -11.42 19.71
CA GLY A 147 -4.54 -11.84 20.08
C GLY A 147 -3.55 -10.70 20.34
N ARG A 148 -3.95 -9.43 20.21
CA ARG A 148 -3.09 -8.25 20.42
C ARG A 148 -3.25 -7.59 21.79
N GLY A 149 -4.07 -8.13 22.67
CA GLY A 149 -4.32 -7.58 24.00
C GLY A 149 -5.22 -6.32 24.00
N GLU A 150 -5.98 -6.12 22.93
CA GLU A 150 -6.93 -5.01 22.82
C GLU A 150 -8.21 -5.29 23.66
N SER A 151 -8.86 -4.24 24.12
CA SER A 151 -10.14 -4.36 24.83
C SER A 151 -11.26 -4.81 23.89
N GLU A 152 -12.30 -5.45 24.43
CA GLU A 152 -13.47 -5.85 23.65
C GLU A 152 -14.11 -4.67 22.89
N ALA A 153 -14.13 -3.48 23.48
CA ALA A 153 -14.66 -2.28 22.83
C ALA A 153 -13.82 -1.86 21.62
N GLU A 154 -12.50 -1.93 21.71
CA GLU A 154 -11.59 -1.65 20.60
C GLU A 154 -11.73 -2.70 19.48
N ILE A 155 -11.84 -3.97 19.87
CA ILE A 155 -12.08 -5.07 18.90
C ILE A 155 -13.41 -4.84 18.18
N ALA A 156 -14.49 -4.52 18.90
CA ALA A 156 -15.79 -4.24 18.29
C ALA A 156 -15.74 -3.06 17.32
N HIS A 157 -15.07 -1.98 17.70
CA HIS A 157 -14.90 -0.81 16.81
C HIS A 157 -14.11 -1.18 15.53
N ARG A 158 -13.02 -1.93 15.67
CA ARG A 158 -12.21 -2.39 14.51
C ARG A 158 -12.96 -3.36 13.63
N MET A 159 -13.80 -4.24 14.22
CA MET A 159 -14.64 -5.16 13.46
C MET A 159 -15.69 -4.41 12.63
N ALA A 160 -16.34 -3.38 13.20
CA ALA A 160 -17.28 -2.54 12.47
C ALA A 160 -16.61 -1.83 11.28
N THR A 161 -15.40 -1.30 11.48
CA THR A 161 -14.60 -0.72 10.39
C THR A 161 -14.23 -1.76 9.34
N ALA A 162 -13.82 -2.96 9.77
CA ALA A 162 -13.44 -4.05 8.89
C ALA A 162 -14.61 -4.50 7.98
N GLU A 163 -15.82 -4.58 8.51
CA GLU A 163 -17.00 -4.91 7.73
C GLU A 163 -17.28 -3.89 6.61
N LEU A 164 -17.04 -2.61 6.87
CA LEU A 164 -17.15 -1.56 5.84
C LEU A 164 -16.06 -1.71 4.78
N GLU A 165 -14.81 -1.95 5.19
CA GLU A 165 -13.70 -2.15 4.27
C GLU A 165 -13.89 -3.40 3.40
N LEU A 166 -14.41 -4.50 3.95
CA LEU A 166 -14.68 -5.73 3.21
C LEU A 166 -15.72 -5.56 2.09
N ARG A 167 -16.65 -4.62 2.21
CA ARG A 167 -17.62 -4.30 1.14
C ARG A 167 -16.96 -3.68 -0.08
N GLU A 168 -15.81 -3.06 0.10
CA GLU A 168 -15.07 -2.38 -0.95
C GLU A 168 -14.18 -3.32 -1.80
N ARG A 169 -14.01 -4.60 -1.38
CA ARG A 169 -13.12 -5.57 -2.02
C ARG A 169 -13.34 -5.72 -3.53
N GLY A 170 -14.60 -5.66 -3.98
CA GLY A 170 -14.94 -5.79 -5.40
C GLY A 170 -14.47 -4.63 -6.30
N LYS A 171 -13.93 -3.56 -5.73
CA LYS A 171 -13.35 -2.43 -6.46
C LYS A 171 -11.85 -2.61 -6.76
N PHE A 172 -11.20 -3.64 -6.22
CA PHE A 172 -9.78 -3.86 -6.38
C PHE A 172 -9.47 -4.70 -7.63
N ASP A 173 -8.30 -4.48 -8.21
CA ASP A 173 -7.85 -5.22 -9.40
C ASP A 173 -7.63 -6.69 -9.06
N HIS A 174 -7.15 -6.97 -7.84
CA HIS A 174 -6.91 -8.32 -7.33
C HIS A 174 -7.39 -8.46 -5.89
N VAL A 175 -7.81 -9.68 -5.53
CA VAL A 175 -8.21 -10.04 -4.17
C VAL A 175 -7.47 -11.30 -3.74
N ILE A 176 -6.81 -11.25 -2.59
CA ILE A 176 -6.22 -12.40 -1.92
C ILE A 176 -7.16 -12.82 -0.79
N THR A 177 -7.83 -13.97 -0.93
CA THR A 177 -8.56 -14.57 0.20
C THR A 177 -7.54 -15.19 1.14
N SER A 178 -7.33 -14.53 2.28
CA SER A 178 -6.31 -14.90 3.25
C SER A 178 -6.59 -16.27 3.89
N ARG A 179 -5.56 -17.09 3.98
CA ARG A 179 -5.56 -18.39 4.63
C ARG A 179 -4.42 -18.47 5.64
N ASP A 180 -3.20 -18.60 5.15
CA ASP A 180 -1.98 -18.64 5.93
C ASP A 180 -0.89 -17.80 5.26
N ARG A 181 0.22 -17.56 5.97
CA ARG A 181 1.29 -16.67 5.51
C ARG A 181 1.94 -17.10 4.20
N GLU A 182 2.10 -18.42 3.99
CA GLU A 182 2.76 -18.96 2.80
C GLU A 182 1.83 -18.86 1.59
N THR A 183 0.59 -19.27 1.74
CA THR A 183 -0.44 -19.19 0.70
C THR A 183 -0.70 -17.74 0.27
N ASP A 184 -0.83 -16.82 1.24
CA ASP A 184 -1.08 -15.39 0.96
C ASP A 184 0.10 -14.77 0.22
N PHE A 185 1.33 -15.11 0.61
CA PHE A 185 2.53 -14.62 -0.07
C PHE A 185 2.70 -15.20 -1.48
N ALA A 186 2.44 -16.49 -1.66
CA ALA A 186 2.45 -17.12 -2.98
C ALA A 186 1.42 -16.48 -3.92
N ALA A 187 0.22 -16.14 -3.39
CA ALA A 187 -0.81 -15.43 -4.15
C ALA A 187 -0.34 -14.01 -4.55
N LEU A 188 0.32 -13.28 -3.65
CA LEU A 188 0.88 -11.96 -3.95
C LEU A 188 1.95 -12.02 -5.05
N LEU A 189 2.83 -13.02 -5.00
CA LEU A 189 3.84 -13.25 -6.04
C LEU A 189 3.21 -13.61 -7.39
N ALA A 190 2.11 -14.37 -7.40
CA ALA A 190 1.37 -14.70 -8.62
C ALA A 190 0.75 -13.44 -9.26
N ILE A 191 0.13 -12.59 -8.44
CA ILE A 191 -0.41 -11.29 -8.88
C ILE A 191 0.71 -10.43 -9.49
N TRP A 192 1.84 -10.29 -8.81
CA TRP A 192 2.97 -9.54 -9.34
C TRP A 192 3.39 -10.02 -10.72
N ARG A 193 3.57 -11.33 -10.91
CA ARG A 193 3.95 -11.91 -12.21
C ARG A 193 2.90 -11.66 -13.30
N GLU A 194 1.63 -11.69 -12.97
CA GLU A 194 0.53 -11.38 -13.88
C GLU A 194 0.56 -9.91 -14.32
N VAL A 195 0.75 -8.99 -13.37
CA VAL A 195 0.81 -7.54 -13.65
C VAL A 195 2.04 -7.20 -14.49
N ASP A 196 3.19 -7.78 -14.19
CA ASP A 196 4.44 -7.62 -14.94
C ASP A 196 4.27 -8.04 -16.40
N THR A 197 3.64 -9.18 -16.66
CA THR A 197 3.37 -9.66 -18.03
C THR A 197 2.39 -8.76 -18.79
N ARG A 198 1.38 -8.21 -18.14
CA ARG A 198 0.44 -7.26 -18.79
C ARG A 198 1.13 -5.96 -19.18
N ALA A 199 1.94 -5.41 -18.31
CA ALA A 199 2.68 -4.18 -18.55
C ALA A 199 3.69 -4.34 -19.70
N ALA A 200 4.32 -5.51 -19.85
CA ALA A 200 5.22 -5.84 -20.95
C ALA A 200 4.48 -6.02 -22.29
N ALA A 201 3.21 -6.42 -22.27
CA ALA A 201 2.40 -6.65 -23.46
C ALA A 201 1.75 -5.37 -24.04
N SER A 202 1.70 -4.28 -23.26
CA SER A 202 1.16 -2.99 -23.71
C SER A 202 2.30 -2.10 -24.23
N PRO A 203 2.48 -1.98 -25.57
CA PRO A 203 3.51 -1.08 -26.11
C PRO A 203 3.19 0.36 -25.68
N ALA A 204 4.26 1.12 -25.42
CA ALA A 204 4.17 2.55 -25.17
C ALA A 204 3.52 3.21 -26.40
N GLY A 205 2.30 3.68 -26.27
CA GLY A 205 1.62 4.51 -27.27
C GLY A 205 2.23 5.90 -27.34
#